data_eebd7ffa1536eba63be418c09d89e78f
#
_entry.id   eebd7ffa1536eba63be418c09d89e78f
#
_cell.length_a   1.000
_cell.length_b   1.000
_cell.length_c   1.000
_cell.angle_alpha   90.00
_cell.angle_beta   90.00
_cell.angle_gamma   90.00
#
_symmetry.space_group_name_H-M   'P 1'
#
loop_
_entity.id
_entity.type
_entity.pdbx_description
1 polymer ?
#
loop_
_entity_poly.entity_id
_entity_poly.type
_entity_poly.pdbx_seq_one_letter_code
_entity_poly.pdbx_strand_id
1 'polypeptide(L)'
;DGVIGGTEAVAPDFKMPQVWKTSLALDYNIPVSFPFSVGIEGIFNKTINGVYLRDWSLKDVYGFARFNGADNRPIFQDYKQTYADGDAVKDLPSCYVLENTNRGYGYSGTFTMNMSPVEGLNIVASYTHTASKEISGMPGNKASSVMKGIYATYGPSYPGLSNSNYVTPDRALISLSYSDKGNNHYSIIYEGWRGGYNYQFTTSNDMNGDGYNADLIYIPTVEQVKEKEFRFVSADDATRFMDFVKSNNYLRKNQGKYAEAYSVYSPWVHRLDFSYKHDFKIRTGNSMNTLQLCVDLKNLLNLFNSSWGVSRVMNSSLNNGQ
;
A
#
# COMPACT_ATOMS: atom_id res chain seq x y z
N ASP A 1 33.80 10.48 -28.24
CA ASP A 1 33.43 10.24 -26.85
C ASP A 1 31.98 9.81 -26.80
N GLY A 2 31.76 8.49 -26.90
CA GLY A 2 30.43 7.90 -26.84
C GLY A 2 29.95 7.91 -25.39
N VAL A 3 28.85 8.62 -25.09
CA VAL A 3 28.13 8.45 -23.84
C VAL A 3 27.60 7.02 -23.82
N ILE A 4 28.15 6.17 -22.94
CA ILE A 4 27.64 4.83 -22.74
C ILE A 4 26.29 5.00 -22.04
N GLY A 5 25.19 4.91 -22.79
CA GLY A 5 23.83 4.97 -22.25
C GLY A 5 23.51 3.72 -21.42
N GLY A 6 22.57 3.85 -20.49
CA GLY A 6 22.06 2.68 -19.76
C GLY A 6 21.44 1.64 -20.70
N THR A 7 21.53 0.37 -20.32
CA THR A 7 20.98 -0.77 -21.07
C THR A 7 19.75 -1.30 -20.36
N GLU A 8 18.70 -1.62 -21.13
CA GLU A 8 17.53 -2.34 -20.65
C GLU A 8 17.45 -3.70 -21.33
N ALA A 9 17.27 -4.76 -20.57
CA ALA A 9 17.28 -6.13 -21.08
C ALA A 9 16.26 -7.01 -20.32
N VAL A 10 16.05 -8.20 -20.85
CA VAL A 10 15.25 -9.25 -20.25
C VAL A 10 16.14 -10.45 -20.00
N ALA A 11 16.04 -11.06 -18.83
CA ALA A 11 16.81 -12.26 -18.50
C ALA A 11 16.52 -13.39 -19.50
N PRO A 12 17.53 -14.20 -19.89
CA PRO A 12 17.36 -15.27 -20.88
C PRO A 12 16.32 -16.32 -20.50
N ASP A 13 16.10 -16.52 -19.20
CA ASP A 13 15.15 -17.49 -18.62
C ASP A 13 13.85 -16.84 -18.16
N PHE A 14 13.60 -15.60 -18.55
CA PHE A 14 12.40 -14.85 -18.19
C PHE A 14 11.12 -15.58 -18.64
N LYS A 15 10.15 -15.62 -17.72
CA LYS A 15 8.83 -16.20 -17.96
C LYS A 15 7.76 -15.14 -17.75
N MET A 16 6.68 -15.25 -18.52
CA MET A 16 5.52 -14.38 -18.35
C MET A 16 4.96 -14.49 -16.92
N PRO A 17 4.41 -13.39 -16.36
CA PRO A 17 3.84 -13.38 -15.02
C PRO A 17 2.81 -14.49 -14.83
N GLN A 18 2.93 -15.19 -13.70
CA GLN A 18 2.02 -16.27 -13.35
C GLN A 18 1.71 -16.26 -11.85
N VAL A 19 0.43 -16.40 -11.52
CA VAL A 19 -0.08 -16.46 -10.15
C VAL A 19 -0.99 -17.66 -10.01
N TRP A 20 -0.82 -18.42 -8.95
CA TRP A 20 -1.79 -19.41 -8.51
C TRP A 20 -2.78 -18.75 -7.56
N LYS A 21 -4.08 -18.97 -7.81
CA LYS A 21 -5.16 -18.40 -6.99
C LYS A 21 -6.13 -19.51 -6.60
N THR A 22 -6.56 -19.50 -5.33
CA THR A 22 -7.64 -20.35 -4.81
C THR A 22 -8.61 -19.53 -3.98
N SER A 23 -9.86 -19.94 -3.98
CA SER A 23 -10.90 -19.34 -3.15
C SER A 23 -11.81 -20.42 -2.56
N LEU A 24 -12.34 -20.14 -1.38
CA LEU A 24 -13.36 -20.92 -0.71
C LEU A 24 -14.42 -19.95 -0.17
N ALA A 25 -15.68 -20.24 -0.43
CA ALA A 25 -16.81 -19.48 0.09
C ALA A 25 -17.84 -20.43 0.75
N LEU A 26 -18.48 -19.89 1.78
CA LEU A 26 -19.59 -20.54 2.47
C LEU A 26 -20.68 -19.49 2.71
N ASP A 27 -21.88 -19.79 2.23
CA ASP A 27 -23.09 -19.00 2.48
C ASP A 27 -24.06 -19.81 3.35
N TYR A 28 -24.66 -19.14 4.32
CA TYR A 28 -25.61 -19.75 5.25
C TYR A 28 -26.84 -18.87 5.43
N ASN A 29 -28.02 -19.45 5.22
CA ASN A 29 -29.29 -18.82 5.52
C ASN A 29 -29.66 -19.06 6.98
N ILE A 30 -29.75 -17.97 7.74
CA ILE A 30 -30.12 -18.01 9.16
C ILE A 30 -31.61 -18.35 9.27
N PRO A 31 -32.00 -19.38 10.03
CA PRO A 31 -33.40 -19.82 10.14
C PRO A 31 -34.21 -18.90 11.10
N VAL A 32 -34.55 -17.70 10.62
CA VAL A 32 -35.40 -16.72 11.30
C VAL A 32 -36.63 -16.38 10.46
N SER A 33 -37.56 -15.59 10.97
CA SER A 33 -38.85 -15.29 10.32
C SER A 33 -38.75 -14.35 9.11
N PHE A 34 -37.59 -13.81 8.81
CA PHE A 34 -37.33 -12.94 7.66
C PHE A 34 -36.09 -13.40 6.89
N PRO A 35 -35.90 -12.98 5.64
CA PRO A 35 -34.71 -13.30 4.87
C PRO A 35 -33.44 -12.78 5.56
N PHE A 36 -32.55 -13.70 5.94
CA PHE A 36 -31.28 -13.38 6.58
C PHE A 36 -30.23 -14.40 6.15
N SER A 37 -29.18 -13.93 5.50
CA SER A 37 -28.03 -14.73 5.10
C SER A 37 -26.72 -14.11 5.53
N VAL A 38 -25.76 -14.96 5.80
CA VAL A 38 -24.37 -14.59 6.07
C VAL A 38 -23.46 -15.38 5.15
N GLY A 39 -22.35 -14.79 4.74
CA GLY A 39 -21.36 -15.43 3.89
C GLY A 39 -19.95 -15.15 4.43
N ILE A 40 -19.07 -16.11 4.22
CA ILE A 40 -17.63 -15.97 4.46
C ILE A 40 -16.91 -16.42 3.20
N GLU A 41 -15.99 -15.60 2.70
CA GLU A 41 -15.13 -15.94 1.57
C GLU A 41 -13.67 -15.75 1.96
N GLY A 42 -12.83 -16.71 1.64
CA GLY A 42 -11.38 -16.66 1.73
C GLY A 42 -10.76 -16.78 0.34
N ILE A 43 -9.85 -15.88 0.00
CA ILE A 43 -9.06 -15.93 -1.23
C ILE A 43 -7.59 -15.96 -0.84
N PHE A 44 -6.84 -16.88 -1.46
CA PHE A 44 -5.39 -16.94 -1.36
C PHE A 44 -4.77 -16.90 -2.75
N ASN A 45 -3.68 -16.16 -2.89
CA ASN A 45 -2.88 -16.15 -4.10
C ASN A 45 -1.39 -16.33 -3.77
N LYS A 46 -0.67 -16.99 -4.68
CA LYS A 46 0.77 -17.23 -4.59
C LYS A 46 1.41 -16.87 -5.92
N THR A 47 2.43 -16.02 -5.86
CA THR A 47 3.24 -15.69 -7.03
C THR A 47 4.07 -16.91 -7.44
N ILE A 48 3.96 -17.30 -8.72
CA ILE A 48 4.77 -18.35 -9.34
C ILE A 48 5.91 -17.69 -10.13
N ASN A 49 5.56 -16.78 -11.05
CA ASN A 49 6.51 -15.96 -11.80
C ASN A 49 6.10 -14.49 -11.61
N GLY A 50 6.57 -13.85 -10.57
CA GLY A 50 6.47 -12.40 -10.41
C GLY A 50 7.56 -11.72 -11.25
N VAL A 51 7.39 -10.44 -11.51
CA VAL A 51 8.34 -9.65 -12.28
C VAL A 51 8.97 -8.60 -11.40
N TYR A 52 10.26 -8.42 -11.49
CA TYR A 52 10.97 -7.31 -10.88
C TYR A 52 12.17 -6.90 -11.73
N LEU A 53 12.69 -5.71 -11.50
CA LEU A 53 13.88 -5.19 -12.15
C LEU A 53 15.07 -5.31 -11.21
N ARG A 54 16.24 -5.63 -11.79
CA ARG A 54 17.51 -5.56 -11.10
C ARG A 54 18.53 -4.82 -11.94
N ASP A 55 19.34 -4.01 -11.33
CA ASP A 55 20.50 -3.40 -11.97
C ASP A 55 21.69 -4.38 -11.90
N TRP A 56 22.03 -4.97 -13.04
CA TRP A 56 23.12 -5.93 -13.12
C TRP A 56 24.50 -5.27 -13.01
N SER A 57 24.60 -3.96 -13.17
CA SER A 57 25.84 -3.23 -12.87
C SER A 57 26.18 -3.26 -11.36
N LEU A 58 25.19 -3.55 -10.49
CA LEU A 58 25.32 -3.66 -9.03
C LEU A 58 25.14 -5.11 -8.55
N LYS A 59 25.59 -6.09 -9.30
CA LYS A 59 25.19 -7.50 -9.15
C LYS A 59 25.63 -8.16 -7.83
N ASP A 60 26.77 -7.78 -7.27
CA ASP A 60 27.38 -8.53 -6.16
C ASP A 60 27.36 -7.78 -4.82
N VAL A 61 26.16 -7.28 -4.43
CA VAL A 61 25.97 -6.52 -3.17
C VAL A 61 26.51 -7.23 -1.91
N TYR A 62 26.55 -8.54 -1.90
CA TYR A 62 27.06 -9.30 -0.76
C TYR A 62 28.58 -9.22 -0.57
N GLY A 63 29.34 -8.86 -1.62
CA GLY A 63 30.77 -8.61 -1.57
C GLY A 63 31.16 -7.19 -1.18
N PHE A 64 30.19 -6.27 -1.05
CA PHE A 64 30.44 -4.88 -0.71
C PHE A 64 30.81 -4.69 0.76
N ALA A 65 31.60 -3.64 1.03
CA ALA A 65 31.77 -3.14 2.40
C ALA A 65 30.41 -2.83 3.02
N ARG A 66 30.33 -2.88 4.34
CA ARG A 66 29.09 -2.64 5.08
C ARG A 66 29.31 -1.59 6.14
N PHE A 67 28.24 -0.93 6.56
CA PHE A 67 28.30 -0.10 7.75
C PHE A 67 28.71 -0.93 8.96
N ASN A 68 29.49 -0.31 9.83
CA ASN A 68 29.92 -0.95 11.08
C ASN A 68 28.94 -0.57 12.19
N GLY A 69 28.21 -1.56 12.69
CA GLY A 69 27.23 -1.36 13.75
C GLY A 69 25.95 -2.15 13.51
N ALA A 70 24.90 -1.76 14.20
CA ALA A 70 23.58 -2.40 14.09
C ALA A 70 22.95 -2.20 12.71
N ASP A 71 23.11 -1.02 12.10
CA ASP A 71 22.85 -0.81 10.68
C ASP A 71 24.01 -1.40 9.88
N ASN A 72 23.78 -2.54 9.26
CA ASN A 72 24.80 -3.31 8.55
C ASN A 72 24.46 -3.43 7.06
N ARG A 73 23.91 -2.34 6.44
CA ARG A 73 23.62 -2.32 5.01
C ARG A 73 24.90 -2.22 4.18
N PRO A 74 24.89 -2.67 2.91
CA PRO A 74 26.04 -2.55 2.00
C PRO A 74 26.31 -1.09 1.65
N ILE A 75 27.57 -0.79 1.33
CA ILE A 75 28.04 0.53 0.86
C ILE A 75 28.46 0.39 -0.58
N PHE A 76 27.83 1.17 -1.46
CA PHE A 76 28.04 1.13 -2.92
C PHE A 76 29.04 2.17 -3.42
N GLN A 77 29.47 3.13 -2.59
CA GLN A 77 30.33 4.24 -3.02
C GLN A 77 31.67 3.79 -3.60
N ASP A 78 32.28 2.79 -2.99
CA ASP A 78 33.60 2.29 -3.44
C ASP A 78 33.50 1.53 -4.77
N TYR A 79 32.36 0.95 -5.07
CA TYR A 79 32.10 0.25 -6.33
C TYR A 79 32.09 1.18 -7.54
N LYS A 80 31.51 2.36 -7.39
CA LYS A 80 31.49 3.39 -8.45
C LYS A 80 32.90 3.94 -8.76
N GLN A 81 33.85 3.82 -7.84
CA GLN A 81 35.22 4.28 -8.00
C GLN A 81 36.16 3.22 -8.61
N THR A 82 35.86 1.94 -8.42
CA THR A 82 36.78 0.82 -8.74
C THR A 82 36.79 0.43 -10.23
N TYR A 83 35.78 0.83 -10.99
CA TYR A 83 35.66 0.47 -12.42
C TYR A 83 36.25 1.51 -13.39
N ALA A 84 36.91 2.54 -12.89
CA ALA A 84 37.53 3.55 -13.74
C ALA A 84 39.03 3.37 -13.75
N ASP A 85 39.57 2.97 -14.90
CA ASP A 85 40.99 3.06 -15.20
C ASP A 85 41.45 4.55 -15.14
N GLY A 86 41.65 5.06 -13.89
CA GLY A 86 42.30 6.35 -13.66
C GLY A 86 41.45 7.61 -13.86
N ASP A 87 40.41 7.58 -14.63
CA ASP A 87 39.45 8.69 -14.78
C ASP A 87 38.19 8.44 -13.97
N ALA A 88 37.84 9.38 -13.10
CA ALA A 88 36.65 9.30 -12.28
C ALA A 88 35.38 9.25 -13.15
N VAL A 89 34.94 8.05 -13.52
CA VAL A 89 33.62 7.85 -14.14
C VAL A 89 32.58 8.09 -13.09
N LYS A 90 31.97 9.26 -13.14
CA LYS A 90 30.96 9.70 -12.18
C LYS A 90 29.68 8.86 -12.19
N ASP A 91 29.40 8.17 -13.28
CA ASP A 91 28.16 7.41 -13.46
C ASP A 91 28.45 6.11 -14.23
N LEU A 92 28.45 4.98 -13.54
CA LEU A 92 28.37 3.68 -14.23
C LEU A 92 27.02 3.61 -14.97
N PRO A 93 27.01 3.19 -16.24
CA PRO A 93 25.77 3.00 -16.95
C PRO A 93 24.96 1.89 -16.29
N SER A 94 23.72 2.18 -15.94
CA SER A 94 22.81 1.18 -15.37
C SER A 94 22.52 0.08 -16.39
N CYS A 95 22.46 -1.17 -15.94
CA CYS A 95 22.02 -2.31 -16.75
C CYS A 95 20.77 -2.91 -16.10
N TYR A 96 19.61 -2.39 -16.47
CA TYR A 96 18.33 -2.85 -15.92
C TYR A 96 17.86 -4.12 -16.61
N VAL A 97 17.76 -5.20 -15.86
CA VAL A 97 17.32 -6.50 -16.36
C VAL A 97 16.02 -6.90 -15.72
N LEU A 98 15.03 -7.26 -16.55
CA LEU A 98 13.77 -7.79 -16.11
C LEU A 98 13.95 -9.27 -15.77
N GLU A 99 13.66 -9.64 -14.52
CA GLU A 99 13.82 -10.97 -13.96
C GLU A 99 12.52 -11.49 -13.34
N ASN A 100 12.48 -12.79 -13.06
CA ASN A 100 11.39 -13.40 -12.33
C ASN A 100 11.71 -13.69 -10.87
N THR A 101 10.66 -13.73 -10.05
CA THR A 101 10.69 -14.17 -8.66
C THR A 101 9.48 -15.04 -8.35
N ASN A 102 9.63 -16.05 -7.51
CA ASN A 102 8.54 -16.82 -6.94
C ASN A 102 8.13 -16.32 -5.54
N ARG A 103 8.72 -15.19 -5.10
CA ARG A 103 8.42 -14.58 -3.80
C ARG A 103 7.24 -13.63 -3.97
N GLY A 104 6.25 -13.82 -3.15
CA GLY A 104 5.02 -13.03 -3.13
C GLY A 104 3.81 -13.90 -2.82
N TYR A 105 2.88 -13.34 -2.08
CA TYR A 105 1.61 -13.97 -1.76
C TYR A 105 0.61 -12.91 -1.31
N GLY A 106 -0.68 -13.25 -1.40
CA GLY A 106 -1.73 -12.42 -0.83
C GLY A 106 -2.88 -13.29 -0.33
N TYR A 107 -3.63 -12.75 0.59
CA TYR A 107 -4.89 -13.32 1.03
C TYR A 107 -5.91 -12.22 1.32
N SER A 108 -7.18 -12.55 1.15
CA SER A 108 -8.30 -11.74 1.63
C SER A 108 -9.34 -12.63 2.27
N GLY A 109 -9.94 -12.11 3.35
CA GLY A 109 -11.10 -12.70 4.00
C GLY A 109 -12.24 -11.69 3.97
N THR A 110 -13.40 -12.12 3.47
CA THR A 110 -14.61 -11.28 3.42
C THR A 110 -15.72 -11.93 4.23
N PHE A 111 -16.32 -11.16 5.11
CA PHE A 111 -17.60 -11.50 5.75
C PHE A 111 -18.69 -10.66 5.10
N THR A 112 -19.82 -11.28 4.79
CA THR A 112 -21.01 -10.61 4.25
C THR A 112 -22.25 -10.95 5.07
N MET A 113 -23.16 -10.00 5.15
CA MET A 113 -24.46 -10.14 5.78
C MET A 113 -25.52 -9.47 4.90
N ASN A 114 -26.64 -10.18 4.66
CA ASN A 114 -27.77 -9.63 3.94
C ASN A 114 -29.05 -9.98 4.70
N MET A 115 -29.86 -8.98 5.03
CA MET A 115 -31.12 -9.21 5.75
C MET A 115 -32.22 -8.24 5.32
N SER A 116 -33.46 -8.74 5.35
CA SER A 116 -34.69 -7.98 5.06
C SER A 116 -35.68 -8.17 6.22
N PRO A 117 -35.46 -7.48 7.36
CA PRO A 117 -36.22 -7.74 8.60
C PRO A 117 -37.67 -7.32 8.56
N VAL A 118 -38.03 -6.36 7.69
CA VAL A 118 -39.40 -5.88 7.44
C VAL A 118 -39.58 -5.60 5.95
N GLU A 119 -40.85 -5.56 5.51
CA GLU A 119 -41.20 -5.27 4.11
C GLU A 119 -40.59 -3.92 3.68
N GLY A 120 -39.96 -3.88 2.53
CA GLY A 120 -39.34 -2.70 1.95
C GLY A 120 -37.96 -2.36 2.48
N LEU A 121 -37.49 -2.94 3.60
CA LEU A 121 -36.17 -2.69 4.18
C LEU A 121 -35.20 -3.79 3.78
N ASN A 122 -34.07 -3.42 3.18
CA ASN A 122 -32.94 -4.30 2.94
C ASN A 122 -31.66 -3.72 3.54
N ILE A 123 -30.88 -4.56 4.20
CA ILE A 123 -29.62 -4.21 4.85
C ILE A 123 -28.55 -5.18 4.35
N VAL A 124 -27.50 -4.64 3.76
CA VAL A 124 -26.33 -5.40 3.33
C VAL A 124 -25.11 -4.83 4.04
N ALA A 125 -24.32 -5.69 4.66
CA ALA A 125 -23.06 -5.30 5.27
C ALA A 125 -21.95 -6.25 4.83
N SER A 126 -20.76 -5.71 4.63
CA SER A 126 -19.57 -6.52 4.38
C SER A 126 -18.34 -5.91 5.02
N TYR A 127 -17.43 -6.78 5.42
CA TYR A 127 -16.09 -6.40 5.86
C TYR A 127 -15.08 -7.30 5.18
N THR A 128 -14.06 -6.67 4.59
CA THR A 128 -12.96 -7.37 3.93
C THR A 128 -11.64 -6.97 4.57
N HIS A 129 -10.84 -7.96 4.96
CA HIS A 129 -9.44 -7.79 5.32
C HIS A 129 -8.57 -8.37 4.22
N THR A 130 -7.57 -7.61 3.76
CA THR A 130 -6.66 -8.02 2.70
C THR A 130 -5.22 -7.77 3.13
N ALA A 131 -4.35 -8.74 2.91
CA ALA A 131 -2.91 -8.59 3.02
C ALA A 131 -2.24 -9.15 1.77
N SER A 132 -1.22 -8.47 1.28
CA SER A 132 -0.41 -8.93 0.16
C SER A 132 1.03 -8.50 0.38
N LYS A 133 1.95 -9.41 0.08
CA LYS A 133 3.38 -9.15 0.07
C LYS A 133 3.96 -9.49 -1.29
N GLU A 134 4.83 -8.62 -1.77
CA GLU A 134 5.48 -8.74 -3.08
C GLU A 134 6.92 -8.23 -3.02
N ILE A 135 7.70 -8.57 -4.03
CA ILE A 135 9.07 -8.08 -4.19
C ILE A 135 9.07 -6.69 -4.82
N SER A 136 8.20 -6.48 -5.81
CA SER A 136 8.07 -5.21 -6.51
C SER A 136 6.68 -5.08 -7.09
N GLY A 137 6.04 -3.94 -6.85
CA GLY A 137 4.80 -3.53 -7.50
C GLY A 137 5.02 -2.87 -8.86
N MET A 138 6.25 -2.85 -9.37
CA MET A 138 6.61 -2.17 -10.64
C MET A 138 6.07 -0.72 -10.69
N PRO A 139 6.45 0.16 -9.75
CA PRO A 139 5.77 1.44 -9.50
C PRO A 139 6.07 2.54 -10.53
N GLY A 140 6.52 2.21 -11.72
CA GLY A 140 6.87 3.17 -12.77
C GLY A 140 6.62 2.63 -14.16
N ASN A 141 6.72 3.51 -15.16
CA ASN A 141 6.54 3.20 -16.58
C ASN A 141 7.86 3.11 -17.38
N LYS A 142 8.99 3.32 -16.71
CA LYS A 142 10.36 3.18 -17.23
C LYS A 142 11.18 2.45 -16.19
N ALA A 143 12.21 1.70 -16.61
CA ALA A 143 13.06 0.95 -15.69
C ALA A 143 13.67 1.83 -14.58
N SER A 144 14.22 2.99 -14.94
CA SER A 144 14.78 3.93 -13.98
C SER A 144 13.73 4.48 -12.98
N SER A 145 12.47 4.68 -13.41
CA SER A 145 11.39 5.12 -12.54
C SER A 145 10.93 4.01 -11.60
N VAL A 146 10.91 2.76 -12.08
CA VAL A 146 10.63 1.59 -11.23
C VAL A 146 11.67 1.48 -10.13
N MET A 147 12.95 1.54 -10.47
CA MET A 147 14.04 1.45 -9.48
C MET A 147 13.95 2.54 -8.42
N LYS A 148 13.65 3.78 -8.81
CA LYS A 148 13.45 4.91 -7.87
C LYS A 148 12.25 4.73 -6.92
N GLY A 149 11.28 3.91 -7.29
CA GLY A 149 10.07 3.66 -6.52
C GLY A 149 10.12 2.39 -5.65
N ILE A 150 11.23 1.65 -5.66
CA ILE A 150 11.42 0.45 -4.83
C ILE A 150 12.15 0.84 -3.55
N TYR A 151 11.44 0.82 -2.42
CA TYR A 151 12.00 1.07 -1.10
C TYR A 151 12.61 -0.20 -0.54
N ALA A 152 13.91 -0.19 -0.28
CA ALA A 152 14.65 -1.37 0.17
C ALA A 152 15.79 -1.01 1.11
N THR A 153 16.22 -1.98 1.93
CA THR A 153 17.37 -1.83 2.84
C THR A 153 18.70 -2.03 2.11
N TYR A 154 18.71 -2.95 1.15
CA TYR A 154 19.92 -3.35 0.43
C TYR A 154 19.96 -2.83 -1.01
N GLY A 155 19.23 -1.72 -1.26
CA GLY A 155 19.04 -1.14 -2.57
C GLY A 155 17.94 -1.80 -3.41
N PRO A 156 17.41 -1.09 -4.43
CA PRO A 156 16.27 -1.56 -5.23
C PRO A 156 16.55 -2.80 -6.07
N SER A 157 17.84 -3.12 -6.33
CA SER A 157 18.22 -4.38 -6.99
C SER A 157 18.06 -5.62 -6.12
N TYR A 158 17.94 -5.44 -4.80
CA TYR A 158 17.80 -6.53 -3.82
C TYR A 158 16.60 -6.27 -2.88
N PRO A 159 15.41 -6.08 -3.43
CA PRO A 159 14.24 -5.76 -2.63
C PRO A 159 13.85 -6.94 -1.74
N GLY A 160 13.52 -6.64 -0.50
CA GLY A 160 12.91 -7.58 0.41
C GLY A 160 11.45 -7.85 0.05
N LEU A 161 10.90 -8.94 0.58
CA LEU A 161 9.47 -9.17 0.54
C LEU A 161 8.79 -8.14 1.46
N SER A 162 7.98 -7.25 0.89
CA SER A 162 7.33 -6.15 1.58
C SER A 162 5.83 -6.11 1.30
N ASN A 163 5.10 -5.30 2.05
CA ASN A 163 3.68 -5.10 1.76
C ASN A 163 3.50 -4.47 0.37
N SER A 164 2.45 -4.90 -0.34
CA SER A 164 2.07 -4.27 -1.60
C SER A 164 1.55 -2.86 -1.38
N ASN A 165 2.00 -1.92 -2.19
CA ASN A 165 1.48 -0.54 -2.18
C ASN A 165 0.02 -0.44 -2.64
N TYR A 166 -0.48 -1.46 -3.36
CA TYR A 166 -1.81 -1.45 -3.97
C TYR A 166 -2.89 -2.06 -3.07
N VAL A 167 -2.55 -2.48 -1.87
CA VAL A 167 -3.49 -3.12 -0.94
C VAL A 167 -4.24 -2.09 -0.12
N THR A 168 -5.56 -2.21 -0.11
CA THR A 168 -6.43 -1.62 0.92
C THR A 168 -6.62 -2.69 2.00
N PRO A 169 -5.96 -2.58 3.17
CA PRO A 169 -5.93 -3.67 4.14
C PRO A 169 -7.28 -3.97 4.76
N ASP A 170 -8.08 -2.95 4.99
CA ASP A 170 -9.38 -3.09 5.63
C ASP A 170 -10.43 -2.24 4.92
N ARG A 171 -11.58 -2.84 4.61
CA ARG A 171 -12.74 -2.15 4.03
C ARG A 171 -14.03 -2.67 4.64
N ALA A 172 -14.89 -1.75 5.07
CA ALA A 172 -16.25 -2.03 5.53
C ALA A 172 -17.23 -1.32 4.61
N LEU A 173 -18.32 -1.99 4.24
CA LEU A 173 -19.42 -1.43 3.47
C LEU A 173 -20.73 -1.80 4.17
N ILE A 174 -21.60 -0.81 4.37
CA ILE A 174 -22.95 -1.03 4.86
C ILE A 174 -23.91 -0.26 3.95
N SER A 175 -24.86 -0.97 3.38
CA SER A 175 -25.95 -0.40 2.59
C SER A 175 -27.27 -0.68 3.27
N LEU A 176 -28.03 0.36 3.51
CA LEU A 176 -29.39 0.29 4.00
C LEU A 176 -30.30 0.91 2.93
N SER A 177 -31.28 0.17 2.46
CA SER A 177 -32.28 0.67 1.53
C SER A 177 -33.68 0.39 2.05
N TYR A 178 -34.54 1.41 1.94
CA TYR A 178 -35.93 1.31 2.33
C TYR A 178 -36.84 1.87 1.26
N SER A 179 -37.88 1.13 0.89
CA SER A 179 -38.92 1.55 -0.04
C SER A 179 -40.28 1.49 0.66
N ASP A 180 -40.97 2.61 0.73
CA ASP A 180 -42.31 2.66 1.31
C ASP A 180 -43.41 2.41 0.26
N LYS A 181 -44.64 2.27 0.73
CA LYS A 181 -45.83 2.10 -0.15
C LYS A 181 -46.20 3.38 -0.90
N GLY A 182 -45.59 4.52 -0.55
CA GLY A 182 -45.81 5.84 -1.18
C GLY A 182 -44.89 6.10 -2.36
N ASN A 183 -44.21 5.08 -2.89
CA ASN A 183 -43.20 5.17 -3.96
C ASN A 183 -41.97 6.02 -3.59
N ASN A 184 -41.64 6.11 -2.31
CA ASN A 184 -40.42 6.72 -1.85
C ASN A 184 -39.34 5.64 -1.64
N HIS A 185 -38.13 5.93 -2.06
CA HIS A 185 -36.97 5.06 -1.91
C HIS A 185 -35.85 5.82 -1.22
N TYR A 186 -35.39 5.30 -0.11
CA TYR A 186 -34.31 5.86 0.68
C TYR A 186 -33.13 4.91 0.65
N SER A 187 -31.94 5.43 0.54
CA SER A 187 -30.71 4.64 0.62
C SER A 187 -29.64 5.38 1.41
N ILE A 188 -29.00 4.66 2.32
CA ILE A 188 -27.82 5.12 3.04
C ILE A 188 -26.71 4.13 2.72
N ILE A 189 -25.55 4.62 2.30
CA ILE A 189 -24.37 3.80 2.06
C ILE A 189 -23.25 4.36 2.93
N TYR A 190 -22.80 3.56 3.87
CA TYR A 190 -21.59 3.81 4.61
C TYR A 190 -20.44 3.01 4.00
N GLU A 191 -19.32 3.65 3.79
CA GLU A 191 -18.07 3.04 3.39
C GLU A 191 -16.95 3.50 4.33
N GLY A 192 -16.30 2.53 4.97
CA GLY A 192 -15.11 2.75 5.76
C GLY A 192 -13.94 1.97 5.18
N TRP A 193 -12.78 2.59 5.01
CA TRP A 193 -11.59 1.89 4.53
C TRP A 193 -10.31 2.50 5.09
N ARG A 194 -9.27 1.68 5.22
CA ARG A 194 -7.91 2.19 5.35
C ARG A 194 -7.44 2.54 3.95
N GLY A 195 -7.44 3.80 3.64
CA GLY A 195 -7.35 4.25 2.27
C GLY A 195 -6.25 5.24 2.03
N GLY A 196 -5.93 5.38 0.75
CA GLY A 196 -4.90 6.25 0.27
C GLY A 196 -3.62 5.48 0.04
N TYR A 197 -2.55 5.89 0.69
CA TYR A 197 -1.23 5.30 0.51
C TYR A 197 -0.76 4.65 1.79
N ASN A 198 -0.10 3.52 1.66
CA ASN A 198 0.66 2.94 2.74
C ASN A 198 2.04 3.61 2.76
N TYR A 199 2.55 3.89 3.95
CA TYR A 199 3.79 4.63 4.14
C TYR A 199 4.92 3.72 4.60
N GLN A 200 6.13 4.21 4.41
CA GLN A 200 7.37 3.67 4.94
C GLN A 200 8.21 4.78 5.55
N PHE A 201 9.16 4.42 6.39
CA PHE A 201 10.16 5.33 6.89
C PHE A 201 11.47 5.15 6.11
N THR A 202 11.91 6.21 5.43
CA THR A 202 13.12 6.24 4.62
C THR A 202 14.10 7.29 5.12
N THR A 203 15.34 7.17 4.71
CA THR A 203 16.33 8.25 4.82
C THR A 203 16.00 9.36 3.81
N SER A 204 16.44 10.57 4.08
CA SER A 204 16.20 11.70 3.17
C SER A 204 17.11 11.70 1.94
N ASN A 205 18.21 10.94 1.99
CA ASN A 205 19.24 10.90 0.96
C ASN A 205 19.61 9.45 0.64
N ASP A 206 20.32 9.25 -0.47
CA ASP A 206 21.02 8.01 -0.76
C ASP A 206 22.05 7.74 0.35
N MET A 207 21.71 6.83 1.24
CA MET A 207 22.51 6.55 2.44
C MET A 207 23.66 5.60 2.14
N ASN A 208 23.44 4.67 1.23
CA ASN A 208 24.36 3.58 0.93
C ASN A 208 25.18 3.80 -0.35
N GLY A 209 24.91 4.88 -1.11
CA GLY A 209 25.63 5.24 -2.33
C GLY A 209 25.23 4.47 -3.57
N ASP A 210 24.04 3.84 -3.58
CA ASP A 210 23.56 3.06 -4.74
C ASP A 210 22.92 3.93 -5.85
N GLY A 211 22.76 5.23 -5.61
CA GLY A 211 22.19 6.20 -6.54
C GLY A 211 20.68 6.40 -6.38
N TYR A 212 20.04 5.82 -5.36
CA TYR A 212 18.60 5.89 -5.12
C TYR A 212 18.27 6.43 -3.72
N ASN A 213 17.37 7.42 -3.64
CA ASN A 213 16.87 7.96 -2.38
C ASN A 213 15.68 7.14 -1.85
N ALA A 214 15.87 5.82 -1.72
CA ALA A 214 14.81 4.88 -1.39
C ALA A 214 15.19 3.95 -0.22
N ASP A 215 16.21 4.34 0.55
CA ASP A 215 16.72 3.57 1.66
C ASP A 215 15.76 3.55 2.84
N LEU A 216 15.38 2.36 3.29
CA LEU A 216 14.60 2.19 4.52
C LEU A 216 15.48 2.45 5.74
N ILE A 217 14.95 3.14 6.75
CA ILE A 217 15.70 3.43 7.97
C ILE A 217 15.91 2.17 8.82
N TYR A 218 17.03 2.12 9.51
CA TYR A 218 17.16 1.27 10.69
C TYR A 218 16.55 2.00 11.89
N ILE A 219 15.75 1.32 12.70
CA ILE A 219 15.06 1.89 13.86
C ILE A 219 15.86 1.52 15.11
N PRO A 220 16.70 2.41 15.65
CA PRO A 220 17.57 2.05 16.77
C PRO A 220 16.80 1.82 18.06
N THR A 221 17.37 1.00 18.94
CA THR A 221 16.92 0.89 20.32
C THR A 221 17.48 2.04 21.18
N VAL A 222 16.90 2.22 22.36
CA VAL A 222 17.40 3.23 23.32
C VAL A 222 18.84 2.94 23.72
N GLU A 223 19.19 1.66 23.88
CA GLU A 223 20.53 1.20 24.27
C GLU A 223 21.54 1.55 23.18
N GLN A 224 21.25 1.24 21.92
CA GLN A 224 22.12 1.54 20.78
C GLN A 224 22.40 3.04 20.62
N VAL A 225 21.41 3.89 20.93
CA VAL A 225 21.62 5.34 20.93
C VAL A 225 22.51 5.77 22.10
N LYS A 226 22.33 5.20 23.28
CA LYS A 226 23.19 5.48 24.46
C LYS A 226 24.63 5.01 24.24
N GLU A 227 24.83 3.89 23.59
CA GLU A 227 26.15 3.33 23.25
C GLU A 227 26.81 4.03 22.07
N LYS A 228 26.15 5.07 21.52
CA LYS A 228 26.62 5.89 20.40
C LYS A 228 26.88 5.11 19.11
N GLU A 229 26.16 4.02 18.87
CA GLU A 229 26.17 3.32 17.59
C GLU A 229 25.60 4.20 16.47
N PHE A 230 24.72 5.15 16.80
CA PHE A 230 24.16 6.14 15.90
C PHE A 230 24.62 7.55 16.27
N ARG A 231 25.07 8.30 15.25
CA ARG A 231 25.50 9.68 15.44
C ARG A 231 24.35 10.64 15.15
N PHE A 232 24.12 11.53 16.10
CA PHE A 232 23.19 12.65 15.96
C PHE A 232 23.98 13.95 15.96
N VAL A 233 23.42 15.01 15.37
CA VAL A 233 24.05 16.33 15.36
C VAL A 233 24.19 16.89 16.77
N SER A 234 23.21 16.64 17.64
CA SER A 234 23.21 17.03 19.05
C SER A 234 22.53 15.97 19.93
N ALA A 235 22.70 16.08 21.24
CA ALA A 235 21.99 15.25 22.22
C ALA A 235 20.47 15.52 22.19
N ASP A 236 20.07 16.75 21.89
CA ASP A 236 18.68 17.14 21.75
C ASP A 236 18.03 16.48 20.54
N ASP A 237 18.75 16.34 19.42
CA ASP A 237 18.25 15.64 18.23
C ASP A 237 18.06 14.14 18.50
N ALA A 238 19.01 13.53 19.23
CA ALA A 238 18.88 12.16 19.68
C ALA A 238 17.62 11.95 20.55
N THR A 239 17.40 12.89 21.49
CA THR A 239 16.22 12.86 22.38
C THR A 239 14.92 13.01 21.58
N ARG A 240 14.83 14.02 20.70
CA ARG A 240 13.65 14.27 19.87
C ARG A 240 13.35 13.08 18.95
N PHE A 241 14.38 12.49 18.35
CA PHE A 241 14.22 11.30 17.51
C PHE A 241 13.68 10.12 18.31
N MET A 242 14.24 9.85 19.50
CA MET A 242 13.78 8.74 20.34
C MET A 242 12.37 8.97 20.91
N ASP A 243 11.99 10.21 21.18
CA ASP A 243 10.62 10.54 21.60
C ASP A 243 9.65 10.35 20.43
N PHE A 244 10.04 10.68 19.21
CA PHE A 244 9.26 10.36 18.02
C PHE A 244 9.11 8.83 17.83
N VAL A 245 10.20 8.06 17.96
CA VAL A 245 10.16 6.59 17.90
C VAL A 245 9.19 6.02 18.95
N LYS A 246 9.21 6.53 20.17
CA LYS A 246 8.31 6.08 21.26
C LYS A 246 6.84 6.46 20.98
N SER A 247 6.60 7.64 20.42
CA SER A 247 5.25 8.13 20.13
C SER A 247 4.60 7.42 18.94
N ASN A 248 5.39 6.97 18.00
CA ASN A 248 4.90 6.26 16.82
C ASN A 248 4.77 4.76 17.09
N ASN A 249 3.56 4.21 16.95
CA ASN A 249 3.27 2.81 17.29
C ASN A 249 4.06 1.80 16.43
N TYR A 250 4.28 2.12 15.14
CA TYR A 250 5.05 1.25 14.25
C TYR A 250 6.54 1.25 14.63
N LEU A 251 7.15 2.42 14.76
CA LEU A 251 8.56 2.57 15.13
C LEU A 251 8.85 1.93 16.49
N ARG A 252 8.00 2.20 17.49
CA ARG A 252 8.13 1.62 18.82
C ARG A 252 8.17 0.09 18.82
N LYS A 253 7.33 -0.56 18.00
CA LYS A 253 7.26 -2.02 17.89
C LYS A 253 8.39 -2.65 17.08
N ASN A 254 9.09 -1.85 16.29
CA ASN A 254 10.12 -2.34 15.37
C ASN A 254 11.52 -1.82 15.68
N GLN A 255 11.78 -1.39 16.92
CA GLN A 255 13.12 -1.03 17.35
C GLN A 255 14.09 -2.22 17.19
N GLY A 256 15.32 -1.95 16.81
CA GLY A 256 16.34 -2.96 16.52
C GLY A 256 16.18 -3.64 15.15
N LYS A 257 15.34 -3.09 14.25
CA LYS A 257 15.08 -3.64 12.93
C LYS A 257 15.07 -2.54 11.87
N TYR A 258 15.19 -2.95 10.61
CA TYR A 258 14.92 -2.07 9.50
C TYR A 258 13.41 -1.85 9.35
N ALA A 259 13.02 -0.64 8.94
CA ALA A 259 11.66 -0.38 8.51
C ALA A 259 11.31 -1.24 7.29
N GLU A 260 10.05 -1.63 7.16
CA GLU A 260 9.54 -2.34 5.97
C GLU A 260 8.82 -1.34 5.05
N ALA A 261 8.95 -1.54 3.75
CA ALA A 261 8.20 -0.76 2.78
C ALA A 261 6.69 -0.95 2.95
N TYR A 262 5.95 0.13 2.81
CA TYR A 262 4.47 0.18 2.87
C TYR A 262 3.85 -0.46 4.12
N SER A 263 4.58 -0.40 5.25
CA SER A 263 4.16 -1.06 6.50
C SER A 263 3.33 -0.18 7.44
N VAL A 264 3.25 1.12 7.15
CA VAL A 264 2.45 2.08 7.92
C VAL A 264 1.18 2.40 7.16
N TYR A 265 0.07 1.90 7.66
CA TYR A 265 -1.23 2.09 7.00
C TYR A 265 -1.83 3.46 7.30
N SER A 266 -2.48 4.04 6.29
CA SER A 266 -3.26 5.27 6.43
C SER A 266 -4.38 5.11 7.46
N PRO A 267 -4.79 6.19 8.11
CA PRO A 267 -5.97 6.20 8.98
C PRO A 267 -7.23 5.75 8.22
N TRP A 268 -8.23 5.30 8.97
CA TRP A 268 -9.54 5.03 8.41
C TRP A 268 -10.16 6.29 7.81
N VAL A 269 -10.77 6.12 6.65
CA VAL A 269 -11.65 7.12 6.02
C VAL A 269 -13.08 6.59 6.13
N HIS A 270 -13.99 7.44 6.60
CA HIS A 270 -15.39 7.10 6.81
C HIS A 270 -16.25 7.99 5.93
N ARG A 271 -17.00 7.44 5.00
CA ARG A 271 -17.89 8.15 4.11
C ARG A 271 -19.32 7.66 4.29
N LEU A 272 -20.26 8.57 4.28
CA LEU A 272 -21.69 8.28 4.29
C LEU A 272 -22.34 9.01 3.11
N ASP A 273 -22.99 8.25 2.27
CA ASP A 273 -23.78 8.76 1.15
C ASP A 273 -25.27 8.53 1.44
N PHE A 274 -26.11 9.47 1.07
CA PHE A 274 -27.56 9.37 1.18
C PHE A 274 -28.20 9.59 -0.19
N SER A 275 -29.22 8.81 -0.50
CA SER A 275 -30.02 8.95 -1.71
C SER A 275 -31.51 8.89 -1.36
N TYR A 276 -32.25 9.81 -1.90
CA TYR A 276 -33.71 9.80 -1.90
C TYR A 276 -34.24 9.81 -3.31
N LYS A 277 -35.25 8.96 -3.58
CA LYS A 277 -35.93 8.91 -4.87
C LYS A 277 -37.44 8.85 -4.65
N HIS A 278 -38.19 9.54 -5.49
CA HIS A 278 -39.63 9.47 -5.50
C HIS A 278 -40.17 9.21 -6.92
N ASP A 279 -41.07 8.25 -7.05
CA ASP A 279 -41.68 7.86 -8.31
C ASP A 279 -43.06 8.47 -8.44
N PHE A 280 -43.19 9.43 -9.35
CA PHE A 280 -44.48 9.98 -9.75
C PHE A 280 -45.10 9.09 -10.86
N LYS A 281 -46.27 8.49 -10.57
CA LYS A 281 -47.02 7.69 -11.55
C LYS A 281 -47.91 8.61 -12.38
N ILE A 282 -47.62 8.78 -13.66
CA ILE A 282 -48.32 9.68 -14.56
C ILE A 282 -49.03 8.84 -15.64
N ARG A 283 -50.38 8.95 -15.69
CA ARG A 283 -51.15 8.28 -16.72
C ARG A 283 -51.24 9.18 -17.98
N THR A 284 -50.80 8.64 -19.12
CA THR A 284 -50.89 9.33 -20.42
C THR A 284 -51.69 8.43 -21.38
N GLY A 285 -52.96 8.74 -21.54
CA GLY A 285 -53.89 7.88 -22.27
C GLY A 285 -54.03 6.51 -21.60
N ASN A 286 -53.70 5.44 -22.32
CA ASN A 286 -53.75 4.06 -21.80
C ASN A 286 -52.43 3.59 -21.20
N SER A 287 -51.38 4.42 -21.19
CA SER A 287 -50.06 4.07 -20.66
C SER A 287 -49.82 4.71 -19.31
N MET A 288 -49.22 3.94 -18.39
CA MET A 288 -48.65 4.45 -17.12
C MET A 288 -47.16 4.74 -17.32
N ASN A 289 -46.79 5.99 -17.11
CA ASN A 289 -45.39 6.42 -17.14
C ASN A 289 -44.94 6.71 -15.73
N THR A 290 -43.65 6.56 -15.48
CA THR A 290 -43.01 6.90 -14.18
C THR A 290 -41.98 8.01 -14.41
N LEU A 291 -42.20 9.14 -13.72
CA LEU A 291 -41.19 10.18 -13.59
C LEU A 291 -40.54 10.02 -12.21
N GLN A 292 -39.22 9.84 -12.15
CA GLN A 292 -38.50 9.69 -10.91
C GLN A 292 -37.69 10.96 -10.60
N LEU A 293 -37.93 11.54 -9.42
CA LEU A 293 -37.07 12.56 -8.82
C LEU A 293 -35.99 11.88 -8.00
N CYS A 294 -34.73 12.25 -8.21
CA CYS A 294 -33.59 11.73 -7.44
C CYS A 294 -32.83 12.87 -6.76
N VAL A 295 -32.49 12.68 -5.50
CA VAL A 295 -31.61 13.57 -4.72
C VAL A 295 -30.51 12.74 -4.08
N ASP A 296 -29.29 12.97 -4.48
CA ASP A 296 -28.10 12.26 -3.98
C ASP A 296 -27.19 13.24 -3.22
N LEU A 297 -26.90 12.91 -1.97
CA LEU A 297 -25.94 13.60 -1.13
C LEU A 297 -24.73 12.71 -0.91
N LYS A 298 -23.59 13.10 -1.50
CA LYS A 298 -22.33 12.38 -1.39
C LYS A 298 -21.50 12.91 -0.24
N ASN A 299 -20.90 12.00 0.53
CA ASN A 299 -20.09 12.35 1.69
C ASN A 299 -20.83 13.26 2.71
N LEU A 300 -22.04 12.85 3.07
CA LEU A 300 -22.96 13.62 3.94
C LEU A 300 -22.29 14.08 5.24
N LEU A 301 -21.37 13.28 5.81
CA LEU A 301 -20.66 13.61 7.04
C LEU A 301 -19.78 14.86 6.90
N ASN A 302 -19.32 15.16 5.68
CA ASN A 302 -18.50 16.34 5.41
C ASN A 302 -19.27 17.67 5.58
N LEU A 303 -20.61 17.64 5.52
CA LEU A 303 -21.45 18.80 5.81
C LEU A 303 -21.36 19.23 7.28
N PHE A 304 -21.10 18.30 8.18
CA PHE A 304 -20.97 18.57 9.62
C PHE A 304 -19.52 18.90 10.02
N ASN A 305 -18.56 18.28 9.35
CA ASN A 305 -17.14 18.53 9.59
C ASN A 305 -16.33 18.27 8.31
N SER A 306 -15.71 19.31 7.77
CA SER A 306 -14.94 19.28 6.53
C SER A 306 -13.74 18.31 6.54
N SER A 307 -13.32 17.82 7.71
CA SER A 307 -12.26 16.81 7.83
C SER A 307 -12.75 15.36 7.76
N TRP A 308 -14.07 15.13 7.73
CA TRP A 308 -14.65 13.81 7.67
C TRP A 308 -14.83 13.35 6.22
N GLY A 309 -14.63 12.05 5.98
CA GLY A 309 -14.73 11.46 4.65
C GLY A 309 -13.61 11.87 3.68
N VAL A 310 -12.51 12.38 4.20
CA VAL A 310 -11.34 12.84 3.44
C VAL A 310 -10.14 11.95 3.73
N SER A 311 -9.49 11.46 2.68
CA SER A 311 -8.23 10.72 2.80
C SER A 311 -7.12 11.68 3.24
N ARG A 312 -6.37 11.27 4.26
CA ARG A 312 -5.19 12.00 4.72
C ARG A 312 -3.95 11.34 4.13
N VAL A 313 -3.15 12.13 3.44
CA VAL A 313 -1.85 11.70 2.92
C VAL A 313 -0.76 12.42 3.69
N MET A 314 0.37 11.74 3.91
CA MET A 314 1.54 12.43 4.47
C MET A 314 2.07 13.44 3.46
N ASN A 315 2.40 14.63 3.93
CA ASN A 315 3.04 15.62 3.09
C ASN A 315 4.47 15.16 2.80
N SER A 316 4.80 14.94 1.52
CA SER A 316 6.14 14.50 1.10
C SER A 316 7.24 15.51 1.47
N SER A 317 6.91 16.80 1.64
CA SER A 317 7.85 17.81 2.10
C SER A 317 8.26 17.66 3.57
N LEU A 318 7.50 16.93 4.39
CA LEU A 318 7.87 16.58 5.77
C LEU A 318 8.70 15.30 5.85
N ASN A 319 8.81 14.51 4.77
CA ASN A 319 9.72 13.39 4.68
C ASN A 319 11.19 13.80 4.49
N ASN A 320 11.44 15.07 4.20
CA ASN A 320 12.79 15.62 4.04
C ASN A 320 13.36 16.07 5.39
N GLY A 321 13.32 15.20 6.41
CA GLY A 321 14.09 15.28 7.65
C GLY A 321 14.58 16.67 8.07
N GLN A 322 13.69 17.62 8.28
CA GLN A 322 13.99 18.87 9.00
C GLN A 322 13.40 18.82 10.38
#